data_6899a836e4c1062f7025302d7b0ae3af
#
_entry.id   6899a836e4c1062f7025302d7b0ae3af
#
_cell.length_a   1.000
_cell.length_b   1.000
_cell.length_c   1.000
_cell.angle_alpha   90.00
_cell.angle_beta   90.00
_cell.angle_gamma   90.00
#
_symmetry.space_group_name_H-M   'P 1'
#
loop_
_entity.id
_entity.type
_entity.pdbx_description
1 polymer ?
#
loop_
_entity_poly.entity_id
_entity_poly.type
_entity_poly.pdbx_seq_one_letter_code
_entity_poly.pdbx_strand_id
1 'polypeptide(L)'
;QAGAVTVATNMAGRGTDIKLGPGAKEKGGLAVIGTEMLSSRVKAQLSGRAGRQGDPGTSQFYISLEDKYISHASTGRLKKYYRKLMRQKQKGADIVQLNGLPLKIGLKMLRERVEVKGVMSRMQTNKYEVVLRMQRDYFYQQRSKIINLDDLQAKIDQYLKAGIDNYLAPRKKWTQAELRYLINEHFSYDYIENIPTISSKKELSKFLYRLSKQILQSKAEVLINREQLNDFYRQVILSAMDSCWVDQMDYLSNLKLYVDKWNLAGYEADYVYQQRAYNAFKEMQKKIQNLIVDKLLLSPIHLTKQNQLVVVFN
;
A
#
# COMPACT_ATOMS: atom_id res chain seq x y z
N GLN A 1 9.90 -24.32 -31.51
CA GLN A 1 10.19 -25.27 -32.60
C GLN A 1 9.04 -25.23 -33.60
N ALA A 2 9.31 -25.55 -34.85
CA ALA A 2 8.26 -25.64 -35.89
C ALA A 2 7.22 -26.71 -35.50
N GLY A 3 5.92 -26.37 -35.59
CA GLY A 3 4.82 -27.25 -35.20
C GLY A 3 4.51 -27.31 -33.69
N ALA A 4 5.27 -26.66 -32.82
CA ALA A 4 4.97 -26.62 -31.38
C ALA A 4 3.78 -25.70 -31.11
N VAL A 5 2.86 -26.16 -30.24
CA VAL A 5 1.71 -25.38 -29.75
C VAL A 5 1.90 -25.12 -28.26
N THR A 6 1.79 -23.85 -27.85
CA THR A 6 1.87 -23.45 -26.47
C THR A 6 0.57 -22.73 -26.08
N VAL A 7 -0.10 -23.22 -25.06
CA VAL A 7 -1.28 -22.54 -24.44
C VAL A 7 -0.82 -21.77 -23.25
N ALA A 8 -1.14 -20.47 -23.20
CA ALA A 8 -0.72 -19.61 -22.13
C ALA A 8 -1.78 -18.54 -21.81
N THR A 9 -1.78 -18.05 -20.57
CA THR A 9 -2.55 -16.86 -20.20
C THR A 9 -1.83 -15.61 -20.68
N ASN A 10 -2.54 -14.50 -20.82
CA ASN A 10 -1.96 -13.20 -21.20
C ASN A 10 -0.88 -12.70 -20.21
N MET A 11 -0.88 -13.17 -18.96
CA MET A 11 0.14 -12.86 -17.95
C MET A 11 1.43 -13.65 -18.15
N ALA A 12 1.34 -14.90 -18.53
CA ALA A 12 2.51 -15.79 -18.71
C ALA A 12 3.48 -15.32 -19.82
N GLY A 13 2.97 -14.54 -20.77
CA GLY A 13 3.78 -13.99 -21.85
C GLY A 13 4.48 -12.65 -21.55
N ARG A 14 4.34 -12.07 -20.34
CA ARG A 14 4.88 -10.74 -20.04
C ARG A 14 6.34 -10.84 -19.59
N GLY A 15 7.22 -10.08 -20.28
CA GLY A 15 8.65 -10.05 -19.94
C GLY A 15 9.50 -11.16 -20.58
N THR A 16 8.90 -12.14 -21.27
CA THR A 16 9.64 -13.19 -21.98
C THR A 16 9.78 -12.87 -23.46
N ASP A 17 10.97 -13.08 -24.00
CA ASP A 17 11.21 -13.04 -25.44
C ASP A 17 11.06 -14.44 -26.05
N ILE A 18 10.23 -14.54 -27.09
CA ILE A 18 9.99 -15.82 -27.75
C ILE A 18 10.99 -15.95 -28.91
N LYS A 19 12.00 -16.81 -28.73
CA LYS A 19 12.98 -17.12 -29.77
C LYS A 19 12.46 -18.23 -30.64
N LEU A 20 12.45 -17.98 -31.95
CA LEU A 20 12.07 -18.99 -32.97
C LEU A 20 13.19 -20.02 -33.10
N GLY A 21 12.83 -21.30 -33.07
CA GLY A 21 13.76 -22.39 -33.34
C GLY A 21 14.02 -22.57 -34.86
N PRO A 22 14.99 -23.43 -35.22
CA PRO A 22 15.33 -23.70 -36.61
C PRO A 22 14.10 -24.12 -37.43
N GLY A 23 13.98 -23.63 -38.65
CA GLY A 23 12.89 -23.94 -39.57
C GLY A 23 11.54 -23.27 -39.27
N ALA A 24 11.43 -22.52 -38.18
CA ALA A 24 10.16 -21.86 -37.84
C ALA A 24 9.93 -20.59 -38.68
N LYS A 25 11.00 -19.88 -39.05
CA LYS A 25 10.92 -18.66 -39.85
C LYS A 25 10.44 -18.98 -41.31
N GLU A 26 10.98 -20.05 -41.90
CA GLU A 26 10.62 -20.50 -43.26
C GLU A 26 9.15 -20.93 -43.32
N LYS A 27 8.57 -21.37 -42.21
CA LYS A 27 7.15 -21.76 -42.08
C LYS A 27 6.21 -20.63 -41.72
N GLY A 28 6.69 -19.37 -41.73
CA GLY A 28 5.88 -18.19 -41.47
C GLY A 28 5.97 -17.63 -40.04
N GLY A 29 6.90 -18.13 -39.21
CA GLY A 29 7.22 -17.60 -37.90
C GLY A 29 6.18 -17.93 -36.81
N LEU A 30 6.03 -17.04 -35.84
CA LEU A 30 5.11 -17.22 -34.73
C LEU A 30 3.68 -16.82 -35.09
N ALA A 31 2.74 -17.77 -34.96
CA ALA A 31 1.31 -17.48 -35.01
C ALA A 31 0.75 -17.28 -33.62
N VAL A 32 0.23 -16.09 -33.34
CA VAL A 32 -0.45 -15.75 -32.08
C VAL A 32 -1.96 -15.81 -32.27
N ILE A 33 -2.62 -16.69 -31.53
CA ILE A 33 -4.07 -16.88 -31.58
C ILE A 33 -4.66 -16.40 -30.23
N GLY A 34 -5.50 -15.37 -30.27
CA GLY A 34 -6.29 -14.94 -29.11
C GLY A 34 -7.70 -15.51 -29.20
N THR A 35 -8.18 -16.08 -28.09
CA THR A 35 -9.48 -16.79 -28.04
C THR A 35 -10.55 -16.07 -27.24
N GLU A 36 -10.30 -14.82 -26.82
CA GLU A 36 -11.25 -14.03 -26.06
C GLU A 36 -11.20 -12.54 -26.46
N MET A 37 -12.23 -11.78 -26.06
CA MET A 37 -12.24 -10.34 -26.28
C MET A 37 -11.28 -9.64 -25.34
N LEU A 38 -10.24 -9.02 -25.89
CA LEU A 38 -9.20 -8.32 -25.19
C LEU A 38 -9.33 -6.80 -25.34
N SER A 39 -8.87 -6.04 -24.34
CA SER A 39 -8.69 -4.60 -24.49
C SER A 39 -7.67 -4.28 -25.58
N SER A 40 -7.76 -3.11 -26.22
CA SER A 40 -6.84 -2.71 -27.33
C SER A 40 -5.38 -2.79 -26.90
N ARG A 41 -5.06 -2.44 -25.66
CA ARG A 41 -3.70 -2.55 -25.11
C ARG A 41 -3.20 -3.99 -25.06
N VAL A 42 -4.00 -4.89 -24.50
CA VAL A 42 -3.61 -6.32 -24.38
C VAL A 42 -3.54 -6.96 -25.75
N LYS A 43 -4.49 -6.65 -26.65
CA LYS A 43 -4.46 -7.09 -28.04
C LYS A 43 -3.16 -6.66 -28.73
N ALA A 44 -2.77 -5.38 -28.61
CA ALA A 44 -1.53 -4.88 -29.19
C ALA A 44 -0.29 -5.54 -28.57
N GLN A 45 -0.28 -5.80 -27.26
CA GLN A 45 0.80 -6.53 -26.60
C GLN A 45 0.94 -7.97 -27.11
N LEU A 46 -0.17 -8.67 -27.33
CA LEU A 46 -0.16 -10.04 -27.86
C LEU A 46 0.21 -10.06 -29.35
N SER A 47 -0.37 -9.18 -30.15
CA SER A 47 0.02 -9.02 -31.56
C SER A 47 1.52 -8.74 -31.74
N GLY A 48 2.06 -7.88 -30.87
CA GLY A 48 3.49 -7.54 -30.87
C GLY A 48 4.41 -8.66 -30.37
N ARG A 49 3.89 -9.86 -30.10
CA ARG A 49 4.70 -11.06 -29.85
C ARG A 49 5.13 -11.71 -31.15
N ALA A 50 4.30 -11.65 -32.19
CA ALA A 50 4.62 -12.12 -33.55
C ALA A 50 5.37 -11.01 -34.30
N GLY A 51 6.22 -11.41 -35.24
CA GLY A 51 6.91 -10.49 -36.15
C GLY A 51 8.00 -9.65 -35.49
N ARG A 52 8.71 -10.13 -34.49
CA ARG A 52 9.79 -9.40 -33.80
C ARG A 52 11.09 -9.46 -34.62
N GLN A 53 11.86 -8.39 -34.54
CA GLN A 53 13.20 -8.27 -35.12
C GLN A 53 13.23 -8.59 -36.66
N GLY A 54 12.13 -8.30 -37.36
CA GLY A 54 12.00 -8.59 -38.77
C GLY A 54 11.61 -10.04 -39.12
N ASP A 55 11.35 -10.87 -38.12
CA ASP A 55 10.87 -12.24 -38.34
C ASP A 55 9.43 -12.23 -38.89
N PRO A 56 9.05 -13.17 -39.74
CA PRO A 56 7.67 -13.34 -40.13
C PRO A 56 6.81 -13.74 -38.93
N GLY A 57 5.52 -13.37 -38.93
CA GLY A 57 4.60 -13.73 -37.87
C GLY A 57 3.19 -13.29 -38.19
N THR A 58 2.22 -13.96 -37.56
CA THR A 58 0.79 -13.66 -37.73
C THR A 58 0.11 -13.52 -36.37
N SER A 59 -0.95 -12.72 -36.32
CA SER A 59 -1.80 -12.64 -35.11
C SER A 59 -3.26 -12.63 -35.51
N GLN A 60 -4.05 -13.53 -34.94
CA GLN A 60 -5.49 -13.65 -35.20
C GLN A 60 -6.26 -13.75 -33.89
N PHE A 61 -7.42 -13.09 -33.83
CA PHE A 61 -8.24 -13.04 -32.63
C PHE A 61 -9.65 -13.53 -32.95
N TYR A 62 -10.08 -14.52 -32.19
CA TYR A 62 -11.44 -15.09 -32.25
C TYR A 62 -12.22 -14.59 -31.05
N ILE A 63 -13.47 -14.23 -31.25
CA ILE A 63 -14.35 -13.68 -30.22
C ILE A 63 -15.64 -14.47 -30.23
N SER A 64 -16.08 -14.93 -29.05
CA SER A 64 -17.37 -15.53 -28.83
C SER A 64 -18.33 -14.56 -28.17
N LEU A 65 -19.61 -14.60 -28.53
CA LEU A 65 -20.65 -13.84 -27.78
C LEU A 65 -20.88 -14.39 -26.38
N GLU A 66 -20.35 -15.54 -26.04
CA GLU A 66 -20.37 -16.17 -24.72
C GLU A 66 -19.22 -15.70 -23.82
N ASP A 67 -18.23 -14.96 -24.38
CA ASP A 67 -17.13 -14.41 -23.58
C ASP A 67 -17.63 -13.59 -22.42
N LYS A 68 -17.01 -13.73 -21.24
CA LYS A 68 -17.40 -13.03 -20.01
C LYS A 68 -17.55 -11.52 -20.22
N TYR A 69 -16.62 -10.91 -20.95
CA TYR A 69 -16.69 -9.46 -21.23
C TYR A 69 -17.93 -9.10 -22.07
N ILE A 70 -18.29 -9.94 -23.03
CA ILE A 70 -19.46 -9.69 -23.88
C ILE A 70 -20.76 -9.93 -23.12
N SER A 71 -20.85 -11.00 -22.35
CA SER A 71 -22.02 -11.35 -21.59
C SER A 71 -22.37 -10.29 -20.52
N HIS A 72 -21.37 -9.75 -19.82
CA HIS A 72 -21.55 -8.77 -18.74
C HIS A 72 -21.76 -7.32 -19.24
N ALA A 73 -21.09 -6.93 -20.32
CA ALA A 73 -21.12 -5.55 -20.82
C ALA A 73 -22.04 -5.33 -22.02
N SER A 74 -22.71 -6.38 -22.52
CA SER A 74 -23.56 -6.30 -23.70
C SER A 74 -24.79 -5.43 -23.50
N THR A 75 -25.06 -4.56 -24.46
CA THR A 75 -26.28 -3.74 -24.52
C THR A 75 -27.52 -4.57 -24.88
N GLY A 76 -28.71 -4.02 -24.64
CA GLY A 76 -29.97 -4.68 -24.99
C GLY A 76 -30.06 -5.12 -26.46
N ARG A 77 -29.44 -4.38 -27.41
CA ARG A 77 -29.37 -4.74 -28.83
C ARG A 77 -28.52 -5.98 -29.08
N LEU A 78 -27.33 -6.05 -28.45
CA LEU A 78 -26.44 -7.20 -28.57
C LEU A 78 -27.04 -8.44 -27.90
N LYS A 79 -27.71 -8.28 -26.74
CA LYS A 79 -28.44 -9.35 -26.06
C LYS A 79 -29.63 -9.87 -26.92
N LYS A 80 -30.33 -8.97 -27.64
CA LYS A 80 -31.40 -9.36 -28.56
C LYS A 80 -30.87 -10.14 -29.76
N TYR A 81 -29.73 -9.72 -30.32
CA TYR A 81 -29.02 -10.41 -31.38
C TYR A 81 -28.55 -11.80 -30.95
N TYR A 82 -27.91 -11.90 -29.77
CA TYR A 82 -27.50 -13.17 -29.20
C TYR A 82 -28.68 -14.16 -29.03
N ARG A 83 -29.81 -13.68 -28.45
CA ARG A 83 -31.00 -14.51 -28.29
C ARG A 83 -31.54 -15.03 -29.64
N LYS A 84 -31.46 -14.23 -30.71
CA LYS A 84 -31.85 -14.65 -32.05
C LYS A 84 -30.95 -15.77 -32.56
N LEU A 85 -29.64 -15.66 -32.39
CA LEU A 85 -28.67 -16.67 -32.78
C LEU A 85 -28.82 -17.98 -32.00
N MET A 86 -29.07 -17.89 -30.69
CA MET A 86 -29.32 -19.07 -29.85
C MET A 86 -30.56 -19.85 -30.30
N ARG A 87 -31.61 -19.17 -30.76
CA ARG A 87 -32.80 -19.82 -31.34
C ARG A 87 -32.48 -20.54 -32.67
N GLN A 88 -31.53 -20.03 -33.46
CA GLN A 88 -31.05 -20.70 -34.68
C GLN A 88 -30.23 -21.94 -34.34
N LYS A 89 -29.36 -21.87 -33.35
CA LYS A 89 -28.58 -23.00 -32.82
C LYS A 89 -29.48 -24.14 -32.33
N GLN A 90 -30.55 -23.81 -31.60
CA GLN A 90 -31.55 -24.79 -31.15
C GLN A 90 -32.30 -25.50 -32.24
N LYS A 91 -32.29 -24.96 -33.47
CA LYS A 91 -32.91 -25.57 -34.69
C LYS A 91 -31.98 -26.48 -35.45
N GLY A 92 -30.82 -26.87 -34.87
CA GLY A 92 -29.92 -27.87 -35.44
C GLY A 92 -28.67 -27.31 -36.16
N ALA A 93 -28.37 -26.02 -36.01
CA ALA A 93 -27.13 -25.46 -36.56
C ALA A 93 -25.98 -25.64 -35.59
N ASP A 94 -25.01 -26.51 -35.88
CA ASP A 94 -23.84 -26.74 -35.03
C ASP A 94 -22.93 -25.50 -34.90
N ILE A 95 -22.79 -24.73 -35.96
CA ILE A 95 -21.97 -23.51 -36.01
C ILE A 95 -22.79 -22.37 -36.62
N VAL A 96 -22.92 -21.26 -35.90
CA VAL A 96 -23.54 -20.05 -36.41
C VAL A 96 -22.48 -18.97 -36.62
N GLN A 97 -22.20 -18.66 -37.86
CA GLN A 97 -21.23 -17.63 -38.23
C GLN A 97 -21.78 -16.25 -37.88
N LEU A 98 -20.98 -15.48 -37.14
CA LEU A 98 -21.33 -14.11 -36.65
C LEU A 98 -21.07 -13.11 -37.78
N ASN A 99 -22.13 -12.71 -38.48
CA ASN A 99 -22.05 -11.74 -39.58
C ASN A 99 -23.10 -10.62 -39.42
N GLY A 100 -22.81 -9.47 -39.98
CA GLY A 100 -23.74 -8.36 -40.10
C GLY A 100 -23.26 -7.06 -39.48
N LEU A 101 -23.70 -5.96 -40.07
CA LEU A 101 -23.37 -4.60 -39.68
C LEU A 101 -23.80 -4.28 -38.20
N PRO A 102 -25.00 -4.71 -37.73
CA PRO A 102 -25.41 -4.47 -36.36
C PRO A 102 -24.49 -5.12 -35.32
N LEU A 103 -23.92 -6.28 -35.62
CA LEU A 103 -22.97 -6.97 -34.75
C LEU A 103 -21.64 -6.23 -34.72
N LYS A 104 -21.11 -5.83 -35.88
CA LYS A 104 -19.85 -5.06 -35.96
C LYS A 104 -19.94 -3.76 -35.14
N ILE A 105 -21.03 -3.02 -35.30
CA ILE A 105 -21.27 -1.79 -34.55
C ILE A 105 -21.40 -2.10 -33.03
N GLY A 106 -22.17 -3.12 -32.67
CA GLY A 106 -22.36 -3.51 -31.26
C GLY A 106 -21.05 -3.92 -30.56
N LEU A 107 -20.21 -4.68 -31.25
CA LEU A 107 -18.89 -5.09 -30.75
C LEU A 107 -17.92 -3.90 -30.64
N LYS A 108 -17.97 -2.96 -31.60
CA LYS A 108 -17.17 -1.73 -31.54
C LYS A 108 -17.53 -0.91 -30.29
N MET A 109 -18.82 -0.62 -30.11
CA MET A 109 -19.32 0.12 -28.94
C MET A 109 -19.00 -0.58 -27.61
N LEU A 110 -19.09 -1.91 -27.58
CA LEU A 110 -18.75 -2.71 -26.43
C LEU A 110 -17.26 -2.58 -26.09
N ARG A 111 -16.39 -2.68 -27.08
CA ARG A 111 -14.95 -2.53 -26.92
C ARG A 111 -14.60 -1.15 -26.37
N GLU A 112 -15.17 -0.09 -26.92
CA GLU A 112 -14.99 1.28 -26.45
C GLU A 112 -15.41 1.44 -24.98
N ARG A 113 -16.54 0.88 -24.57
CA ARG A 113 -16.99 0.91 -23.18
C ARG A 113 -16.05 0.18 -22.23
N VAL A 114 -15.60 -1.01 -22.60
CA VAL A 114 -14.64 -1.80 -21.80
C VAL A 114 -13.33 -1.03 -21.68
N GLU A 115 -12.91 -0.38 -22.73
CA GLU A 115 -11.69 0.42 -22.76
C GLU A 115 -11.79 1.66 -21.86
N VAL A 116 -12.85 2.43 -21.98
CA VAL A 116 -13.12 3.59 -21.13
C VAL A 116 -13.21 3.18 -19.65
N LYS A 117 -13.94 2.12 -19.35
CA LYS A 117 -14.02 1.59 -17.98
C LYS A 117 -12.64 1.17 -17.45
N GLY A 118 -11.85 0.50 -18.27
CA GLY A 118 -10.48 0.10 -17.91
C GLY A 118 -9.54 1.29 -17.70
N VAL A 119 -9.66 2.33 -18.52
CA VAL A 119 -8.89 3.58 -18.33
C VAL A 119 -9.30 4.28 -17.04
N MET A 120 -10.59 4.45 -16.81
CA MET A 120 -11.10 5.09 -15.57
C MET A 120 -10.65 4.35 -14.33
N SER A 121 -10.76 3.03 -14.30
CA SER A 121 -10.30 2.21 -13.17
C SER A 121 -8.80 2.37 -12.90
N ARG A 122 -7.97 2.40 -13.95
CA ARG A 122 -6.53 2.66 -13.79
C ARG A 122 -6.22 4.06 -13.31
N MET A 123 -6.93 5.08 -13.81
CA MET A 123 -6.77 6.46 -13.35
C MET A 123 -7.11 6.59 -11.86
N GLN A 124 -8.21 5.97 -11.43
CA GLN A 124 -8.63 5.96 -10.04
C GLN A 124 -7.60 5.26 -9.14
N THR A 125 -7.13 4.07 -9.55
CA THR A 125 -6.07 3.36 -8.82
C THR A 125 -4.80 4.22 -8.72
N ASN A 126 -4.40 4.87 -9.80
CA ASN A 126 -3.20 5.74 -9.79
C ASN A 126 -3.32 6.92 -8.82
N LYS A 127 -4.51 7.52 -8.67
CA LYS A 127 -4.72 8.61 -7.70
C LYS A 127 -4.44 8.16 -6.26
N TYR A 128 -4.88 6.95 -5.88
CA TYR A 128 -4.61 6.40 -4.54
C TYR A 128 -3.15 5.99 -4.37
N GLU A 129 -2.53 5.46 -5.43
CA GLU A 129 -1.12 5.11 -5.42
C GLU A 129 -0.20 6.34 -5.28
N VAL A 130 -0.60 7.50 -5.82
CA VAL A 130 0.14 8.75 -5.63
C VAL A 130 0.18 9.14 -4.16
N VAL A 131 -0.95 9.13 -3.46
CA VAL A 131 -1.01 9.43 -2.02
C VAL A 131 -0.15 8.48 -1.20
N LEU A 132 -0.27 7.18 -1.48
CA LEU A 132 0.55 6.16 -0.83
C LEU A 132 2.05 6.38 -1.08
N ARG A 133 2.43 6.69 -2.31
CA ARG A 133 3.83 6.95 -2.68
C ARG A 133 4.38 8.15 -1.95
N MET A 134 3.64 9.27 -1.91
CA MET A 134 4.08 10.48 -1.19
C MET A 134 4.31 10.20 0.30
N GLN A 135 3.40 9.49 0.96
CA GLN A 135 3.56 9.13 2.37
C GLN A 135 4.75 8.19 2.58
N ARG A 136 4.91 7.20 1.70
CA ARG A 136 6.02 6.25 1.72
C ARG A 136 7.36 6.96 1.55
N ASP A 137 7.48 7.81 0.54
CA ASP A 137 8.72 8.51 0.24
C ASP A 137 9.14 9.42 1.41
N TYR A 138 8.18 10.14 2.00
CA TYR A 138 8.41 10.91 3.22
C TYR A 138 8.86 10.04 4.39
N PHE A 139 8.14 8.94 4.66
CA PHE A 139 8.43 8.03 5.77
C PHE A 139 9.84 7.45 5.64
N TYR A 140 10.18 6.88 4.48
CA TYR A 140 11.51 6.29 4.26
C TYR A 140 12.63 7.32 4.25
N GLN A 141 12.37 8.55 3.82
CA GLN A 141 13.32 9.65 3.94
C GLN A 141 13.62 9.97 5.43
N GLN A 142 12.58 10.05 6.28
CA GLN A 142 12.80 10.27 7.71
C GLN A 142 13.52 9.08 8.36
N ARG A 143 13.12 7.85 8.00
CA ARG A 143 13.76 6.62 8.48
C ARG A 143 15.26 6.57 8.12
N SER A 144 15.60 6.90 6.88
CA SER A 144 17.00 6.94 6.44
C SER A 144 17.81 8.01 7.17
N LYS A 145 17.23 9.15 7.50
CA LYS A 145 17.89 10.17 8.34
C LYS A 145 18.25 9.61 9.72
N ILE A 146 17.35 8.84 10.35
CA ILE A 146 17.62 8.23 11.67
C ILE A 146 18.73 7.18 11.59
N ILE A 147 18.75 6.39 10.52
CA ILE A 147 19.81 5.36 10.32
C ILE A 147 21.18 6.01 10.19
N ASN A 148 21.29 7.11 9.47
CA ASN A 148 22.56 7.75 9.10
C ASN A 148 22.99 8.86 10.09
N LEU A 149 22.24 9.11 11.18
CA LEU A 149 22.60 10.13 12.15
C LEU A 149 23.58 9.55 13.17
N ASP A 150 24.75 10.18 13.32
CA ASP A 150 25.80 9.73 14.25
C ASP A 150 25.43 10.00 15.71
N ASP A 151 24.71 11.09 15.98
CA ASP A 151 24.24 11.48 17.33
C ASP A 151 22.75 11.74 17.34
N LEU A 152 22.01 10.91 18.05
CA LEU A 152 20.55 10.97 18.15
C LEU A 152 20.05 11.78 19.37
N GLN A 153 20.93 12.29 20.24
CA GLN A 153 20.53 12.94 21.49
C GLN A 153 19.57 14.13 21.27
N ALA A 154 19.88 15.01 20.33
CA ALA A 154 19.02 16.15 20.00
C ALA A 154 17.66 15.71 19.45
N LYS A 155 17.65 14.59 18.70
CA LYS A 155 16.42 14.02 18.15
C LYS A 155 15.55 13.39 19.21
N ILE A 156 16.16 12.69 20.17
CA ILE A 156 15.46 12.16 21.37
C ILE A 156 14.81 13.29 22.17
N ASP A 157 15.53 14.39 22.39
CA ASP A 157 14.98 15.55 23.10
C ASP A 157 13.77 16.17 22.40
N GLN A 158 13.78 16.20 21.06
CA GLN A 158 12.62 16.62 20.27
C GLN A 158 11.44 15.65 20.44
N TYR A 159 11.67 14.34 20.37
CA TYR A 159 10.61 13.34 20.55
C TYR A 159 10.03 13.34 21.95
N LEU A 160 10.86 13.46 23.00
CA LEU A 160 10.39 13.58 24.38
C LEU A 160 9.47 14.78 24.57
N LYS A 161 9.87 15.97 24.09
CA LYS A 161 9.04 17.16 24.16
C LYS A 161 7.72 17.00 23.42
N ALA A 162 7.77 16.50 22.18
CA ALA A 162 6.58 16.31 21.36
C ALA A 162 5.62 15.26 21.94
N GLY A 163 6.14 14.13 22.42
CA GLY A 163 5.33 13.08 23.06
C GLY A 163 4.71 13.55 24.37
N ILE A 164 5.46 14.25 25.24
CA ILE A 164 4.92 14.84 26.45
C ILE A 164 3.79 15.84 26.12
N ASP A 165 3.98 16.71 25.13
CA ASP A 165 2.95 17.64 24.71
C ASP A 165 1.71 16.92 24.18
N ASN A 166 1.87 15.81 23.45
CA ASN A 166 0.77 14.97 22.98
C ASN A 166 -0.01 14.35 24.17
N TYR A 167 0.68 13.80 25.17
CA TYR A 167 0.03 13.24 26.36
C TYR A 167 -0.71 14.28 27.17
N LEU A 168 -0.22 15.51 27.21
CA LEU A 168 -0.85 16.60 27.94
C LEU A 168 -1.91 17.36 27.13
N ALA A 169 -2.02 17.10 25.81
CA ALA A 169 -2.96 17.82 24.93
C ALA A 169 -4.44 17.60 25.27
N PRO A 170 -4.90 16.38 25.66
CA PRO A 170 -6.32 16.12 25.86
C PRO A 170 -6.95 16.91 27.02
N ARG A 171 -6.16 17.39 28.01
CA ARG A 171 -6.68 18.00 29.22
C ARG A 171 -5.97 19.31 29.56
N LYS A 172 -6.74 20.25 30.07
CA LYS A 172 -6.22 21.54 30.59
C LYS A 172 -5.76 21.47 32.05
N LYS A 173 -6.40 20.63 32.84
CA LYS A 173 -6.11 20.43 34.26
C LYS A 173 -5.99 18.93 34.54
N TRP A 174 -5.12 18.59 35.50
CA TRP A 174 -4.81 17.22 35.88
C TRP A 174 -4.94 17.07 37.39
N THR A 175 -5.64 16.05 37.85
CA THR A 175 -5.65 15.63 39.25
C THR A 175 -4.38 14.84 39.59
N GLN A 176 -4.03 14.73 40.85
CA GLN A 176 -2.90 13.92 41.31
C GLN A 176 -3.03 12.43 40.88
N ALA A 177 -4.25 11.90 40.98
CA ALA A 177 -4.52 10.51 40.56
C ALA A 177 -4.30 10.30 39.04
N GLU A 178 -4.78 11.23 38.22
CA GLU A 178 -4.59 11.18 36.79
C GLU A 178 -3.13 11.32 36.36
N LEU A 179 -2.37 12.17 37.06
CA LEU A 179 -0.93 12.33 36.84
C LEU A 179 -0.17 11.07 37.23
N ARG A 180 -0.51 10.45 38.35
CA ARG A 180 0.09 9.18 38.76
C ARG A 180 -0.19 8.08 37.76
N TYR A 181 -1.43 7.99 37.26
CA TYR A 181 -1.79 7.05 36.20
C TYR A 181 -0.98 7.30 34.92
N LEU A 182 -0.90 8.55 34.45
CA LEU A 182 -0.11 8.93 33.27
C LEU A 182 1.37 8.54 33.42
N ILE A 183 1.95 8.81 34.61
CA ILE A 183 3.35 8.49 34.84
C ILE A 183 3.57 6.98 34.85
N ASN A 184 2.72 6.23 35.54
CA ASN A 184 2.86 4.78 35.61
C ASN A 184 2.64 4.09 34.25
N GLU A 185 1.77 4.63 33.41
CA GLU A 185 1.48 4.04 32.09
C GLU A 185 2.54 4.36 31.04
N HIS A 186 3.14 5.56 31.10
CA HIS A 186 3.97 6.05 29.99
C HIS A 186 5.42 6.42 30.37
N PHE A 187 5.74 6.53 31.67
CA PHE A 187 7.08 6.98 32.10
C PHE A 187 7.82 6.00 32.99
N SER A 188 7.14 5.45 34.00
CA SER A 188 7.77 4.50 34.94
C SER A 188 6.71 3.64 35.62
N TYR A 189 6.79 2.33 35.52
CA TYR A 189 5.80 1.40 36.10
C TYR A 189 5.65 1.51 37.63
N ASP A 190 6.71 1.88 38.34
CA ASP A 190 6.77 1.91 39.82
C ASP A 190 7.16 3.30 40.33
N TYR A 191 6.49 4.34 39.85
CA TYR A 191 6.77 5.69 40.36
C TYR A 191 6.19 5.88 41.76
N ILE A 192 7.07 5.89 42.77
CA ILE A 192 6.70 5.96 44.20
C ILE A 192 6.81 7.38 44.74
N GLU A 193 7.59 8.24 44.11
CA GLU A 193 7.84 9.62 44.60
C GLU A 193 6.57 10.48 44.62
N ASN A 194 6.56 11.46 45.47
CA ASN A 194 5.45 12.43 45.54
C ASN A 194 5.46 13.33 44.29
N ILE A 195 4.36 13.34 43.60
CA ILE A 195 4.16 14.24 42.46
C ILE A 195 3.98 15.66 43.05
N PRO A 196 4.81 16.64 42.68
CA PRO A 196 4.68 17.99 43.19
C PRO A 196 3.32 18.61 42.81
N THR A 197 2.81 19.51 43.65
CA THR A 197 1.60 20.27 43.29
C THR A 197 1.94 21.19 42.10
N ILE A 198 1.39 20.89 40.93
CA ILE A 198 1.70 21.60 39.68
C ILE A 198 0.49 22.43 39.28
N SER A 199 0.69 23.72 39.11
CA SER A 199 -0.38 24.67 38.82
C SER A 199 -0.59 24.94 37.33
N SER A 200 0.41 24.64 36.48
CA SER A 200 0.35 24.95 35.07
C SER A 200 0.80 23.77 34.16
N LYS A 201 0.22 23.69 32.98
CA LYS A 201 0.64 22.71 31.94
C LYS A 201 2.13 22.82 31.60
N LYS A 202 2.68 24.03 31.60
CA LYS A 202 4.11 24.31 31.33
C LYS A 202 5.03 23.72 32.40
N GLU A 203 4.64 23.85 33.66
CA GLU A 203 5.38 23.25 34.79
C GLU A 203 5.31 21.74 34.77
N LEU A 204 4.13 21.18 34.42
CA LEU A 204 3.93 19.75 34.27
C LEU A 204 4.80 19.18 33.14
N SER A 205 4.82 19.83 31.97
CA SER A 205 5.69 19.43 30.86
C SER A 205 7.17 19.44 31.25
N LYS A 206 7.62 20.47 32.00
CA LYS A 206 8.98 20.53 32.51
C LYS A 206 9.30 19.43 33.53
N PHE A 207 8.34 19.11 34.40
CA PHE A 207 8.49 18.03 35.38
C PHE A 207 8.64 16.69 34.68
N LEU A 208 7.72 16.34 33.75
CA LEU A 208 7.77 15.08 32.98
C LEU A 208 9.05 14.98 32.15
N TYR A 209 9.49 16.08 31.55
CA TYR A 209 10.75 16.12 30.83
C TYR A 209 11.96 15.83 31.71
N ARG A 210 12.03 16.43 32.92
CA ARG A 210 13.11 16.13 33.87
C ARG A 210 13.08 14.68 34.34
N LEU A 211 11.90 14.14 34.66
CA LEU A 211 11.71 12.74 35.00
C LEU A 211 12.22 11.81 33.86
N SER A 212 11.83 12.13 32.62
CA SER A 212 12.32 11.37 31.47
C SER A 212 13.84 11.39 31.34
N LYS A 213 14.47 12.53 31.59
CA LYS A 213 15.94 12.67 31.55
C LYS A 213 16.62 11.86 32.65
N GLN A 214 16.06 11.83 33.88
CA GLN A 214 16.58 11.00 34.97
C GLN A 214 16.52 9.52 34.64
N ILE A 215 15.38 9.04 34.11
CA ILE A 215 15.23 7.64 33.68
C ILE A 215 16.22 7.28 32.58
N LEU A 216 16.40 8.15 31.58
CA LEU A 216 17.37 7.92 30.50
C LEU A 216 18.82 7.96 31.00
N GLN A 217 19.13 8.79 31.99
CA GLN A 217 20.45 8.81 32.60
C GLN A 217 20.75 7.51 33.35
N SER A 218 19.80 7.00 34.14
CA SER A 218 19.97 5.70 34.81
C SER A 218 20.15 4.55 33.79
N LYS A 219 19.44 4.62 32.65
CA LYS A 219 19.66 3.64 31.56
C LYS A 219 21.04 3.80 30.94
N ALA A 220 21.52 5.03 30.74
CA ALA A 220 22.84 5.28 30.18
C ALA A 220 23.98 4.75 31.08
N GLU A 221 23.78 4.72 32.39
CA GLU A 221 24.76 4.18 33.36
C GLU A 221 24.93 2.65 33.24
N VAL A 222 23.94 1.94 32.71
CA VAL A 222 24.00 0.50 32.43
C VAL A 222 24.79 0.21 31.16
N LEU A 223 24.90 1.18 30.26
CA LEU A 223 25.57 1.06 28.97
C LEU A 223 27.05 1.39 29.06
N ILE A 224 27.88 0.70 28.28
CA ILE A 224 29.35 0.80 28.38
C ILE A 224 29.86 2.10 27.75
N ASN A 225 29.23 2.54 26.65
CA ASN A 225 29.72 3.68 25.88
C ASN A 225 28.57 4.45 25.17
N ARG A 226 28.94 5.58 24.59
CA ARG A 226 28.00 6.45 23.87
C ARG A 226 27.45 5.80 22.59
N GLU A 227 28.18 4.89 21.97
CA GLU A 227 27.75 4.17 20.78
C GLU A 227 26.56 3.26 21.09
N GLN A 228 26.65 2.49 22.19
CA GLN A 228 25.51 1.67 22.64
C GLN A 228 24.29 2.50 23.00
N LEU A 229 24.49 3.69 23.57
CA LEU A 229 23.37 4.60 23.85
C LEU A 229 22.71 5.07 22.54
N ASN A 230 23.49 5.43 21.53
CA ASN A 230 22.97 5.78 20.21
C ASN A 230 22.28 4.60 19.54
N ASP A 231 22.78 3.38 19.69
CA ASP A 231 22.14 2.17 19.16
C ASP A 231 20.81 1.89 19.85
N PHE A 232 20.73 2.09 21.18
CA PHE A 232 19.47 2.03 21.91
C PHE A 232 18.47 3.03 21.35
N TYR A 233 18.85 4.29 21.19
CA TYR A 233 17.99 5.34 20.63
C TYR A 233 17.53 4.99 19.20
N ARG A 234 18.43 4.50 18.37
CA ARG A 234 18.15 4.10 16.99
C ARG A 234 17.15 2.95 16.93
N GLN A 235 17.35 1.91 17.72
CA GLN A 235 16.47 0.76 17.79
C GLN A 235 15.04 1.17 18.24
N VAL A 236 14.93 2.01 19.28
CA VAL A 236 13.65 2.52 19.76
C VAL A 236 12.92 3.30 18.68
N ILE A 237 13.59 4.27 18.04
CA ILE A 237 12.97 5.12 17.02
C ILE A 237 12.52 4.28 15.84
N LEU A 238 13.38 3.41 15.32
CA LEU A 238 13.06 2.58 14.16
C LEU A 238 11.94 1.58 14.46
N SER A 239 11.97 0.95 15.63
CA SER A 239 10.89 0.03 16.05
C SER A 239 9.53 0.73 16.13
N ALA A 240 9.47 1.94 16.70
CA ALA A 240 8.24 2.72 16.78
C ALA A 240 7.76 3.17 15.39
N MET A 241 8.68 3.63 14.53
CA MET A 241 8.36 4.02 13.16
C MET A 241 7.81 2.84 12.37
N ASP A 242 8.51 1.72 12.36
CA ASP A 242 8.17 0.55 11.53
C ASP A 242 6.82 -0.04 11.96
N SER A 243 6.55 -0.16 13.26
CA SER A 243 5.25 -0.62 13.79
C SER A 243 4.09 0.27 13.32
N CYS A 244 4.21 1.59 13.49
CA CYS A 244 3.15 2.51 13.09
C CYS A 244 2.97 2.58 11.56
N TRP A 245 4.05 2.35 10.79
CA TRP A 245 3.98 2.31 9.33
C TRP A 245 3.20 1.11 8.83
N VAL A 246 3.35 -0.06 9.44
CA VAL A 246 2.54 -1.25 9.10
C VAL A 246 1.05 -0.95 9.29
N ASP A 247 0.68 -0.40 10.46
CA ASP A 247 -0.71 0.00 10.74
C ASP A 247 -1.26 1.01 9.69
N GLN A 248 -0.43 1.98 9.28
CA GLN A 248 -0.80 2.97 8.26
C GLN A 248 -1.04 2.33 6.90
N MET A 249 -0.22 1.36 6.51
CA MET A 249 -0.37 0.64 5.24
C MET A 249 -1.67 -0.18 5.23
N ASP A 250 -1.97 -0.86 6.31
CA ASP A 250 -3.22 -1.61 6.47
C ASP A 250 -4.43 -0.68 6.43
N TYR A 251 -4.36 0.46 7.13
CA TYR A 251 -5.42 1.46 7.09
C TYR A 251 -5.68 1.98 5.67
N LEU A 252 -4.63 2.38 4.93
CA LEU A 252 -4.78 2.88 3.55
C LEU A 252 -5.29 1.81 2.59
N SER A 253 -4.87 0.56 2.78
CA SER A 253 -5.36 -0.58 1.98
C SER A 253 -6.86 -0.80 2.20
N ASN A 254 -7.30 -0.76 3.45
CA ASN A 254 -8.71 -0.88 3.80
C ASN A 254 -9.52 0.33 3.32
N LEU A 255 -8.97 1.54 3.40
CA LEU A 255 -9.64 2.76 2.97
C LEU A 255 -10.04 2.71 1.49
N LYS A 256 -9.23 2.10 0.63
CA LYS A 256 -9.54 1.90 -0.80
C LYS A 256 -10.84 1.11 -1.02
N LEU A 257 -11.15 0.15 -0.16
CA LEU A 257 -12.35 -0.70 -0.30
C LEU A 257 -13.65 0.08 -0.09
N TYR A 258 -13.61 1.23 0.56
CA TYR A 258 -14.78 2.06 0.83
C TYR A 258 -15.07 3.12 -0.24
N VAL A 259 -14.17 3.32 -1.20
CA VAL A 259 -14.27 4.37 -2.23
C VAL A 259 -15.55 4.23 -3.06
N ASP A 260 -15.87 3.03 -3.52
CA ASP A 260 -17.08 2.78 -4.32
C ASP A 260 -18.34 3.08 -3.53
N LYS A 261 -18.35 2.83 -2.21
CA LYS A 261 -19.48 3.15 -1.31
C LYS A 261 -19.66 4.66 -1.17
N TRP A 262 -18.59 5.44 -1.13
CA TRP A 262 -18.69 6.91 -1.06
C TRP A 262 -19.22 7.50 -2.36
N ASN A 263 -18.81 7.00 -3.51
CA ASN A 263 -19.37 7.39 -4.81
C ASN A 263 -20.87 7.13 -4.88
N LEU A 264 -21.33 5.97 -4.39
CA LEU A 264 -22.75 5.64 -4.32
C LEU A 264 -23.53 6.55 -3.36
N ALA A 265 -22.88 7.06 -2.31
CA ALA A 265 -23.47 8.00 -1.35
C ALA A 265 -23.41 9.47 -1.81
N GLY A 266 -22.93 9.76 -3.04
CA GLY A 266 -22.85 11.11 -3.60
C GLY A 266 -21.70 11.97 -3.11
N TYR A 267 -20.70 11.37 -2.45
CA TYR A 267 -19.49 12.07 -2.04
C TYR A 267 -18.43 12.08 -3.15
N GLU A 268 -17.61 13.12 -3.18
CA GLU A 268 -16.38 13.12 -3.99
C GLU A 268 -15.33 12.17 -3.35
N ALA A 269 -15.40 10.90 -3.72
CA ALA A 269 -14.63 9.83 -3.08
C ALA A 269 -13.12 10.07 -3.08
N ASP A 270 -12.59 10.71 -4.13
CA ASP A 270 -11.17 11.07 -4.23
C ASP A 270 -10.76 12.06 -3.13
N TYR A 271 -11.58 13.10 -2.91
CA TYR A 271 -11.35 14.09 -1.86
C TYR A 271 -11.44 13.47 -0.47
N VAL A 272 -12.48 12.67 -0.23
CA VAL A 272 -12.67 11.97 1.05
C VAL A 272 -11.49 11.04 1.35
N TYR A 273 -11.01 10.29 0.34
CA TYR A 273 -9.84 9.43 0.48
C TYR A 273 -8.59 10.23 0.86
N GLN A 274 -8.28 11.29 0.13
CA GLN A 274 -7.11 12.13 0.39
C GLN A 274 -7.16 12.75 1.79
N GLN A 275 -8.31 13.29 2.20
CA GLN A 275 -8.50 13.89 3.51
C GLN A 275 -8.31 12.88 4.65
N ARG A 276 -8.92 11.69 4.53
CA ARG A 276 -8.78 10.63 5.52
C ARG A 276 -7.37 10.08 5.58
N ALA A 277 -6.74 9.86 4.44
CA ALA A 277 -5.35 9.41 4.36
C ALA A 277 -4.38 10.43 5.00
N TYR A 278 -4.60 11.72 4.77
CA TYR A 278 -3.80 12.80 5.38
C TYR A 278 -3.99 12.86 6.91
N ASN A 279 -5.23 12.78 7.39
CA ASN A 279 -5.52 12.80 8.82
C ASN A 279 -4.91 11.57 9.52
N ALA A 280 -5.06 10.39 8.94
CA ALA A 280 -4.45 9.17 9.46
C ALA A 280 -2.92 9.27 9.51
N PHE A 281 -2.29 9.87 8.50
CA PHE A 281 -0.86 10.09 8.49
C PHE A 281 -0.39 11.04 9.61
N LYS A 282 -1.14 12.10 9.89
CA LYS A 282 -0.88 12.99 11.03
C LYS A 282 -1.00 12.27 12.39
N GLU A 283 -2.04 11.46 12.54
CA GLU A 283 -2.23 10.67 13.76
C GLU A 283 -1.13 9.61 13.91
N MET A 284 -0.70 8.98 12.82
CA MET A 284 0.47 8.08 12.82
C MET A 284 1.73 8.80 13.33
N GLN A 285 1.99 10.04 12.88
CA GLN A 285 3.15 10.80 13.34
C GLN A 285 3.11 11.06 14.85
N LYS A 286 1.95 11.40 15.40
CA LYS A 286 1.76 11.56 16.85
C LYS A 286 1.94 10.23 17.59
N LYS A 287 1.37 9.15 17.05
CA LYS A 287 1.51 7.80 17.61
C LYS A 287 2.98 7.37 17.65
N ILE A 288 3.76 7.67 16.61
CA ILE A 288 5.22 7.43 16.60
C ILE A 288 5.89 8.19 17.75
N GLN A 289 5.58 9.48 17.94
CA GLN A 289 6.18 10.28 19.00
C GLN A 289 5.87 9.71 20.38
N ASN A 290 4.62 9.33 20.63
CA ASN A 290 4.19 8.74 21.88
C ASN A 290 4.87 7.38 22.11
N LEU A 291 4.86 6.52 21.11
CA LEU A 291 5.46 5.18 21.18
C LEU A 291 6.98 5.24 21.40
N ILE A 292 7.65 6.26 20.83
CA ILE A 292 9.07 6.51 21.13
C ILE A 292 9.25 6.83 22.61
N VAL A 293 8.43 7.69 23.20
CA VAL A 293 8.50 8.01 24.63
C VAL A 293 8.30 6.76 25.47
N ASP A 294 7.25 5.99 25.22
CA ASP A 294 6.95 4.75 25.94
C ASP A 294 8.13 3.77 25.86
N LYS A 295 8.61 3.50 24.65
CA LYS A 295 9.73 2.57 24.45
C LYS A 295 11.04 3.06 25.05
N LEU A 296 11.34 4.37 24.99
CA LEU A 296 12.52 4.94 25.63
C LEU A 296 12.52 4.76 27.15
N LEU A 297 11.37 4.99 27.75
CA LEU A 297 11.27 5.06 29.21
C LEU A 297 10.93 3.71 29.83
N LEU A 298 10.04 2.94 29.21
CA LEU A 298 9.52 1.70 29.80
C LEU A 298 10.28 0.43 29.35
N SER A 299 10.94 0.42 28.17
CA SER A 299 11.63 -0.80 27.71
C SER A 299 12.83 -1.13 28.60
N PRO A 300 12.91 -2.35 29.16
CA PRO A 300 14.11 -2.80 29.86
C PRO A 300 15.27 -2.99 28.87
N ILE A 301 16.46 -2.68 29.35
CA ILE A 301 17.72 -2.88 28.62
C ILE A 301 18.63 -3.78 29.42
N HIS A 302 19.32 -4.70 28.72
CA HIS A 302 20.32 -5.57 29.35
C HIS A 302 21.53 -5.68 28.42
N LEU A 303 22.68 -5.96 29.02
CA LEU A 303 23.86 -6.36 28.28
C LEU A 303 24.02 -7.87 28.36
N THR A 304 24.28 -8.51 27.23
CA THR A 304 24.66 -9.93 27.20
C THR A 304 26.05 -10.15 27.82
N LYS A 305 26.42 -11.40 28.09
CA LYS A 305 27.78 -11.75 28.52
C LYS A 305 28.88 -11.29 27.54
N GLN A 306 28.53 -11.02 26.30
CA GLN A 306 29.43 -10.51 25.24
C GLN A 306 29.31 -8.99 25.06
N ASN A 307 28.73 -8.29 26.04
CA ASN A 307 28.50 -6.83 26.02
C ASN A 307 27.62 -6.33 24.86
N GLN A 308 26.77 -7.18 24.30
CA GLN A 308 25.83 -6.78 23.28
C GLN A 308 24.55 -6.21 23.93
N LEU A 309 24.07 -5.09 23.43
CA LEU A 309 22.82 -4.47 23.86
C LEU A 309 21.61 -5.31 23.43
N VAL A 310 20.77 -5.65 24.37
CA VAL A 310 19.46 -6.24 24.15
C VAL A 310 18.39 -5.30 24.70
N VAL A 311 17.45 -4.91 23.84
CA VAL A 311 16.30 -4.10 24.20
C VAL A 311 15.06 -4.96 24.07
N VAL A 312 14.26 -5.07 25.12
CA VAL A 312 12.98 -5.78 25.08
C VAL A 312 11.88 -4.76 24.87
N PHE A 313 11.22 -4.84 23.74
CA PHE A 313 10.06 -4.00 23.44
C PHE A 313 8.77 -4.77 23.79
N ASN A 314 7.96 -4.17 24.64
CA ASN A 314 6.61 -4.64 24.95
C ASN A 314 5.60 -4.11 23.92
#